data_622071c7a05bfc7dbffe38b975bff492
#
_entry.id   622071c7a05bfc7dbffe38b975bff492
#
_cell.length_a   1.000
_cell.length_b   1.000
_cell.length_c   1.000
_cell.angle_alpha   90.00
_cell.angle_beta   90.00
_cell.angle_gamma   90.00
#
_symmetry.space_group_name_H-M   'P 1'
#
loop_
_entity.id
_entity.type
_entity.pdbx_description
1 polymer ?
#
loop_
_entity_poly.entity_id
_entity_poly.type
_entity_poly.pdbx_seq_one_letter_code
_entity_poly.pdbx_strand_id
1 'polypeptide(L)'
;MKNTLFRFKQFQIDQSKSAMKIGTDGVLLGAWTSVNRKPKIILDIGSGTGLVALMLAQRTMNSTIKAIEIEEGAAFEAAANFQSSPWSDRLELIHADVLSYTQKSNETFGLIVSNPPFFKTPFKVSEDSRSTARDNNHLRYEDLFSCVDQLLNPTGSFSMVCPFEYRKMLVDLGLEHELHLVHELHVKGTSTSSFKRILMRFEKTKSTLLTEELILEESRNQRTPEHQQLVQDFYL
;
A
#
# COMPACT_ATOMS: atom_id res chain seq x y z
N MET A 1 3.11 -16.75 -25.27
CA MET A 1 3.55 -16.44 -23.90
C MET A 1 2.70 -15.28 -23.40
N LYS A 2 2.11 -15.37 -22.19
CA LYS A 2 1.41 -14.21 -21.61
C LYS A 2 2.44 -13.12 -21.35
N ASN A 3 2.20 -11.91 -21.81
CA ASN A 3 3.05 -10.76 -21.53
C ASN A 3 2.96 -10.47 -20.02
N THR A 4 4.02 -10.79 -19.27
CA THR A 4 4.09 -10.59 -17.81
C THR A 4 4.67 -9.22 -17.45
N LEU A 5 5.19 -8.51 -18.44
CA LEU A 5 5.82 -7.21 -18.29
C LEU A 5 4.80 -6.09 -18.41
N PHE A 6 4.65 -5.30 -17.33
CA PHE A 6 3.86 -4.08 -17.33
C PHE A 6 4.78 -2.85 -17.41
N ARG A 7 4.49 -1.93 -18.33
CA ARG A 7 5.33 -0.73 -18.56
C ARG A 7 4.63 0.52 -18.06
N PHE A 8 5.37 1.27 -17.27
CA PHE A 8 5.07 2.65 -16.87
C PHE A 8 5.98 3.62 -17.64
N LYS A 9 5.76 4.91 -17.49
CA LYS A 9 6.57 5.94 -18.18
C LYS A 9 8.06 5.87 -17.85
N GLN A 10 8.42 5.60 -16.59
CA GLN A 10 9.80 5.66 -16.11
C GLN A 10 10.36 4.31 -15.64
N PHE A 11 9.54 3.29 -15.48
CA PHE A 11 9.96 1.96 -15.05
C PHE A 11 9.07 0.86 -15.64
N GLN A 12 9.46 -0.37 -15.43
CA GLN A 12 8.67 -1.54 -15.80
C GLN A 12 8.66 -2.55 -14.68
N ILE A 13 7.64 -3.38 -14.64
CA ILE A 13 7.46 -4.42 -13.63
C ILE A 13 7.24 -5.77 -14.34
N ASP A 14 8.10 -6.74 -14.04
CA ASP A 14 7.78 -8.13 -14.30
C ASP A 14 6.88 -8.66 -13.16
N GLN A 15 5.85 -9.37 -13.54
CA GLN A 15 4.86 -9.96 -12.64
C GLN A 15 4.57 -11.41 -13.02
N SER A 16 5.60 -12.16 -13.43
CA SER A 16 5.47 -13.54 -13.89
C SER A 16 5.19 -14.52 -12.74
N LYS A 17 5.80 -14.30 -11.58
CA LYS A 17 5.77 -15.18 -10.41
C LYS A 17 4.76 -14.76 -9.35
N SER A 18 4.53 -13.46 -9.18
CA SER A 18 3.60 -12.95 -8.18
C SER A 18 2.17 -13.43 -8.39
N ALA A 19 1.53 -13.90 -7.34
CA ALA A 19 0.13 -14.31 -7.34
C ALA A 19 -0.80 -13.12 -7.63
N MET A 20 -0.49 -11.95 -7.05
CA MET A 20 -1.25 -10.71 -7.25
C MET A 20 -0.59 -9.89 -8.36
N LYS A 21 -1.35 -9.64 -9.43
CA LYS A 21 -0.92 -8.80 -10.55
C LYS A 21 -1.13 -7.32 -10.24
N ILE A 22 -0.46 -6.44 -11.00
CA ILE A 22 -0.69 -5.00 -10.94
C ILE A 22 -2.19 -4.72 -11.09
N GLY A 23 -2.74 -4.06 -10.11
CA GLY A 23 -4.14 -3.64 -10.06
C GLY A 23 -4.27 -2.14 -9.83
N THR A 24 -5.46 -1.62 -10.07
CA THR A 24 -5.80 -0.21 -9.86
C THR A 24 -5.50 0.25 -8.43
N ASP A 25 -5.75 -0.61 -7.44
CA ASP A 25 -5.58 -0.29 -6.02
C ASP A 25 -4.14 0.13 -5.68
N GLY A 26 -3.14 -0.66 -6.13
CA GLY A 26 -1.73 -0.33 -5.91
C GLY A 26 -1.30 0.95 -6.63
N VAL A 27 -1.78 1.16 -7.87
CA VAL A 27 -1.48 2.40 -8.62
C VAL A 27 -2.10 3.62 -7.95
N LEU A 28 -3.36 3.53 -7.51
CA LEU A 28 -4.02 4.61 -6.78
C LEU A 28 -3.27 4.93 -5.49
N LEU A 29 -2.88 3.91 -4.71
CA LEU A 29 -2.12 4.11 -3.46
C LEU A 29 -0.79 4.80 -3.73
N GLY A 30 0.01 4.31 -4.68
CA GLY A 30 1.31 4.89 -5.04
C GLY A 30 1.19 6.32 -5.57
N ALA A 31 0.11 6.65 -6.29
CA ALA A 31 -0.14 7.98 -6.82
C ALA A 31 -0.69 8.96 -5.77
N TRP A 32 -1.63 8.52 -4.92
CA TRP A 32 -2.32 9.37 -3.93
C TRP A 32 -1.50 9.63 -2.68
N THR A 33 -0.69 8.66 -2.23
CA THR A 33 0.08 8.79 -0.99
C THR A 33 0.89 10.08 -0.96
N SER A 34 0.72 10.88 0.10
CA SER A 34 1.42 12.16 0.25
C SER A 34 2.90 11.95 0.59
N VAL A 35 3.77 12.56 -0.19
CA VAL A 35 5.22 12.65 0.04
C VAL A 35 5.68 14.06 0.41
N ASN A 36 4.74 14.98 0.67
CA ASN A 36 5.02 16.41 0.89
C ASN A 36 5.92 16.67 2.11
N ARG A 37 5.89 15.79 3.11
CA ARG A 37 6.77 15.88 4.29
C ARG A 37 8.21 15.42 4.02
N LYS A 38 8.51 15.01 2.77
CA LYS A 38 9.83 14.53 2.34
C LYS A 38 10.39 13.45 3.28
N PRO A 39 9.69 12.33 3.48
CA PRO A 39 10.12 11.27 4.40
C PRO A 39 11.51 10.77 3.99
N LYS A 40 12.43 10.65 4.95
CA LYS A 40 13.79 10.15 4.68
C LYS A 40 13.78 8.65 4.39
N ILE A 41 12.98 7.92 5.15
CA ILE A 41 12.84 6.45 5.03
C ILE A 41 11.36 6.13 4.90
N ILE A 42 11.03 5.31 3.90
CA ILE A 42 9.69 4.84 3.58
C ILE A 42 9.67 3.32 3.73
N LEU A 43 8.57 2.77 4.24
CA LEU A 43 8.33 1.33 4.32
C LEU A 43 7.10 0.94 3.51
N ASP A 44 7.25 -0.04 2.61
CA ASP A 44 6.16 -0.70 1.89
C ASP A 44 5.93 -2.10 2.48
N ILE A 45 4.81 -2.30 3.18
CA ILE A 45 4.49 -3.57 3.86
C ILE A 45 3.62 -4.44 2.94
N GLY A 46 4.09 -5.64 2.64
CA GLY A 46 3.43 -6.54 1.69
C GLY A 46 3.56 -6.02 0.26
N SER A 47 4.81 -5.77 -0.16
CA SER A 47 5.11 -5.04 -1.39
C SER A 47 4.73 -5.76 -2.68
N GLY A 48 4.51 -7.09 -2.63
CA GLY A 48 4.20 -7.90 -3.81
C GLY A 48 5.29 -7.75 -4.87
N THR A 49 4.92 -7.25 -6.05
CA THR A 49 5.85 -6.97 -7.16
C THR A 49 6.75 -5.75 -6.95
N GLY A 50 6.58 -5.00 -5.86
CA GLY A 50 7.30 -3.75 -5.58
C GLY A 50 6.69 -2.51 -6.25
N LEU A 51 5.46 -2.59 -6.74
CA LEU A 51 4.80 -1.51 -7.48
C LEU A 51 4.76 -0.19 -6.68
N VAL A 52 4.25 -0.23 -5.45
CA VAL A 52 4.06 0.99 -4.64
C VAL A 52 5.40 1.60 -4.29
N ALA A 53 6.39 0.77 -3.90
CA ALA A 53 7.76 1.21 -3.64
C ALA A 53 8.39 1.91 -4.86
N LEU A 54 8.26 1.36 -6.07
CA LEU A 54 8.75 1.97 -7.31
C LEU A 54 8.07 3.30 -7.63
N MET A 55 6.75 3.38 -7.46
CA MET A 55 6.01 4.63 -7.66
C MET A 55 6.43 5.71 -6.67
N LEU A 56 6.69 5.36 -5.41
CA LEU A 56 7.20 6.29 -4.40
C LEU A 56 8.65 6.69 -4.69
N ALA A 57 9.48 5.79 -5.20
CA ALA A 57 10.84 6.11 -5.63
C ALA A 57 10.85 7.15 -6.77
N GLN A 58 9.93 7.02 -7.74
CA GLN A 58 9.75 8.02 -8.80
C GLN A 58 9.37 9.41 -8.24
N ARG A 59 8.55 9.46 -7.18
CA ARG A 59 8.02 10.70 -6.59
C ARG A 59 8.92 11.34 -5.55
N THR A 60 9.97 10.66 -5.11
CA THR A 60 10.89 11.14 -4.07
C THR A 60 12.33 11.12 -4.57
N MET A 61 13.08 12.22 -4.34
CA MET A 61 14.46 12.31 -4.81
C MET A 61 15.48 11.68 -3.85
N ASN A 62 15.23 11.81 -2.53
CA ASN A 62 16.24 11.50 -1.50
C ASN A 62 15.74 10.49 -0.45
N SER A 63 14.61 9.83 -0.71
CA SER A 63 14.09 8.83 0.21
C SER A 63 14.73 7.47 -0.06
N THR A 64 15.15 6.78 0.99
CA THR A 64 15.39 5.33 0.94
C THR A 64 14.05 4.61 1.15
N ILE A 65 13.78 3.60 0.37
CA ILE A 65 12.53 2.85 0.44
C ILE A 65 12.86 1.40 0.74
N LYS A 66 12.35 0.90 1.86
CA LYS A 66 12.39 -0.51 2.24
C LYS A 66 11.06 -1.14 1.92
N ALA A 67 11.09 -2.32 1.34
CA ALA A 67 9.91 -3.09 1.00
C ALA A 67 9.99 -4.45 1.66
N ILE A 68 8.96 -4.83 2.41
CA ILE A 68 8.88 -6.13 3.09
C ILE A 68 7.89 -7.02 2.35
N GLU A 69 8.33 -8.24 2.01
CA GLU A 69 7.48 -9.24 1.38
C GLU A 69 7.78 -10.61 1.99
N ILE A 70 6.73 -11.35 2.33
CA ILE A 70 6.84 -12.68 2.95
C ILE A 70 6.86 -13.81 1.92
N GLU A 71 6.22 -13.62 0.78
CA GLU A 71 6.13 -14.64 -0.27
C GLU A 71 7.42 -14.63 -1.11
N GLU A 72 8.14 -15.75 -1.16
CA GLU A 72 9.48 -15.86 -1.76
C GLU A 72 9.48 -15.47 -3.25
N GLY A 73 8.48 -15.92 -4.01
CA GLY A 73 8.38 -15.64 -5.45
C GLY A 73 8.15 -14.16 -5.73
N ALA A 74 7.28 -13.50 -4.95
CA ALA A 74 7.02 -12.05 -5.05
C ALA A 74 8.23 -11.25 -4.59
N ALA A 75 8.89 -11.66 -3.50
CA ALA A 75 10.11 -11.03 -3.01
C ALA A 75 11.25 -11.09 -4.05
N PHE A 76 11.46 -12.24 -4.68
CA PHE A 76 12.43 -12.39 -5.76
C PHE A 76 12.10 -11.46 -6.95
N GLU A 77 10.83 -11.39 -7.33
CA GLU A 77 10.37 -10.57 -8.44
C GLU A 77 10.50 -9.07 -8.14
N ALA A 78 10.13 -8.63 -6.92
CA ALA A 78 10.32 -7.26 -6.46
C ALA A 78 11.79 -6.85 -6.46
N ALA A 79 12.69 -7.71 -5.96
CA ALA A 79 14.14 -7.46 -5.98
C ALA A 79 14.67 -7.25 -7.41
N ALA A 80 14.22 -8.07 -8.37
CA ALA A 80 14.61 -7.94 -9.77
C ALA A 80 14.05 -6.65 -10.39
N ASN A 81 12.79 -6.28 -10.07
CA ASN A 81 12.16 -5.04 -10.50
C ASN A 81 12.90 -3.80 -9.94
N PHE A 82 13.31 -3.83 -8.67
CA PHE A 82 14.10 -2.76 -8.05
C PHE A 82 15.45 -2.61 -8.73
N GLN A 83 16.17 -3.72 -8.93
CA GLN A 83 17.48 -3.71 -9.57
C GLN A 83 17.44 -3.17 -11.00
N SER A 84 16.35 -3.41 -11.74
CA SER A 84 16.19 -2.93 -13.12
C SER A 84 15.65 -1.49 -13.22
N SER A 85 15.30 -0.87 -12.09
CA SER A 85 14.74 0.49 -12.05
C SER A 85 15.83 1.56 -12.01
N PRO A 86 15.51 2.82 -12.40
CA PRO A 86 16.42 3.95 -12.27
C PRO A 86 16.79 4.30 -10.81
N TRP A 87 16.14 3.70 -9.82
CA TRP A 87 16.27 4.02 -8.39
C TRP A 87 16.82 2.85 -7.57
N SER A 88 17.49 1.91 -8.21
CA SER A 88 18.03 0.69 -7.58
C SER A 88 18.95 0.96 -6.38
N ASP A 89 19.60 2.11 -6.34
CA ASP A 89 20.46 2.57 -5.25
C ASP A 89 19.71 2.97 -3.97
N ARG A 90 18.39 3.18 -4.05
CA ARG A 90 17.55 3.66 -2.95
C ARG A 90 16.42 2.69 -2.57
N LEU A 91 16.33 1.53 -3.23
CA LEU A 91 15.31 0.52 -3.02
C LEU A 91 15.93 -0.73 -2.40
N GLU A 92 15.39 -1.14 -1.26
CA GLU A 92 15.82 -2.34 -0.54
C GLU A 92 14.63 -3.29 -0.36
N LEU A 93 14.78 -4.54 -0.80
CA LEU A 93 13.81 -5.59 -0.50
C LEU A 93 14.26 -6.40 0.70
N ILE A 94 13.35 -6.62 1.63
CA ILE A 94 13.53 -7.46 2.82
C ILE A 94 12.56 -8.63 2.69
N HIS A 95 13.07 -9.81 2.40
CA HIS A 95 12.27 -11.04 2.42
C HIS A 95 12.08 -11.50 3.87
N ALA A 96 10.95 -11.13 4.45
CA ALA A 96 10.63 -11.41 5.85
C ALA A 96 9.13 -11.32 6.13
N ASP A 97 8.70 -11.95 7.21
CA ASP A 97 7.45 -11.64 7.88
C ASP A 97 7.58 -10.29 8.62
N VAL A 98 6.64 -9.37 8.40
CA VAL A 98 6.67 -8.03 8.99
C VAL A 98 6.59 -8.06 10.52
N LEU A 99 5.86 -9.01 11.11
CA LEU A 99 5.79 -9.17 12.56
C LEU A 99 7.18 -9.50 13.15
N SER A 100 7.86 -10.45 12.52
CA SER A 100 9.21 -10.84 12.90
C SER A 100 10.22 -9.71 12.68
N TYR A 101 10.06 -8.92 11.63
CA TYR A 101 10.88 -7.75 11.36
C TYR A 101 10.66 -6.68 12.45
N THR A 102 9.41 -6.37 12.77
CA THR A 102 9.04 -5.36 13.76
C THR A 102 9.63 -5.68 15.14
N GLN A 103 9.61 -6.95 15.55
CA GLN A 103 10.17 -7.38 16.85
C GLN A 103 11.70 -7.20 16.97
N LYS A 104 12.41 -7.18 15.83
CA LYS A 104 13.88 -7.12 15.78
C LYS A 104 14.39 -5.74 15.37
N SER A 105 13.54 -4.89 14.83
CA SER A 105 13.93 -3.59 14.28
C SER A 105 13.75 -2.47 15.31
N ASN A 106 14.74 -1.59 15.39
CA ASN A 106 14.63 -0.32 16.10
C ASN A 106 14.46 0.86 15.13
N GLU A 107 14.28 0.58 13.83
CA GLU A 107 14.07 1.63 12.82
C GLU A 107 12.67 2.22 12.92
N THR A 108 12.55 3.51 12.60
CA THR A 108 11.26 4.17 12.44
C THR A 108 11.17 4.85 11.08
N PHE A 109 9.96 4.88 10.55
CA PHE A 109 9.69 5.32 9.19
C PHE A 109 8.87 6.61 9.17
N GLY A 110 9.24 7.55 8.29
CA GLY A 110 8.48 8.79 8.08
C GLY A 110 7.20 8.57 7.26
N LEU A 111 7.16 7.50 6.48
CA LEU A 111 5.99 7.07 5.72
C LEU A 111 5.96 5.54 5.72
N ILE A 112 4.80 4.99 6.03
CA ILE A 112 4.50 3.56 5.84
C ILE A 112 3.35 3.46 4.84
N VAL A 113 3.42 2.51 3.91
CA VAL A 113 2.34 2.20 2.97
C VAL A 113 2.03 0.72 2.99
N SER A 114 0.79 0.35 2.70
CA SER A 114 0.40 -1.04 2.51
C SER A 114 -0.82 -1.17 1.59
N ASN A 115 -0.76 -2.11 0.67
CA ASN A 115 -1.90 -2.61 -0.09
C ASN A 115 -2.15 -4.07 0.32
N PRO A 116 -2.69 -4.31 1.51
CA PRO A 116 -2.81 -5.66 2.05
C PRO A 116 -3.83 -6.48 1.25
N PRO A 117 -3.69 -7.81 1.19
CA PRO A 117 -4.68 -8.65 0.57
C PRO A 117 -6.03 -8.52 1.28
N PHE A 118 -7.13 -8.42 0.51
CA PHE A 118 -8.47 -8.25 1.07
C PHE A 118 -9.08 -9.59 1.46
N PHE A 119 -9.47 -9.72 2.72
CA PHE A 119 -10.15 -10.92 3.21
C PHE A 119 -11.65 -10.85 2.95
N LYS A 120 -12.23 -11.97 2.51
CA LYS A 120 -13.68 -12.08 2.32
C LYS A 120 -14.48 -12.09 3.64
N THR A 121 -13.83 -12.28 4.79
CA THR A 121 -14.47 -12.31 6.13
C THR A 121 -13.52 -11.75 7.18
N PRO A 122 -13.64 -10.45 7.54
CA PRO A 122 -12.79 -9.86 8.58
C PRO A 122 -13.09 -10.37 10.01
N PHE A 123 -14.23 -11.02 10.28
CA PHE A 123 -14.75 -11.16 11.63
C PHE A 123 -15.33 -12.54 12.02
N LYS A 124 -14.82 -13.66 11.57
CA LYS A 124 -15.11 -14.94 12.23
C LYS A 124 -13.83 -15.72 12.48
N VAL A 125 -13.11 -15.29 13.49
CA VAL A 125 -11.99 -16.05 14.01
C VAL A 125 -12.45 -16.71 15.31
N SER A 126 -12.95 -17.95 15.20
CA SER A 126 -12.89 -18.89 16.32
C SER A 126 -11.41 -19.13 16.67
N GLU A 127 -11.10 -19.53 17.89
CA GLU A 127 -9.71 -19.81 18.29
C GLU A 127 -9.00 -20.82 17.36
N ASP A 128 -9.77 -21.74 16.75
CA ASP A 128 -9.28 -22.68 15.74
C ASP A 128 -8.86 -22.02 14.42
N SER A 129 -9.38 -20.84 14.06
CA SER A 129 -8.97 -20.13 12.83
C SER A 129 -7.74 -19.25 13.01
N ARG A 130 -7.27 -19.04 14.25
CA ARG A 130 -5.97 -18.35 14.50
C ARG A 130 -4.77 -19.16 14.00
N SER A 131 -4.84 -20.48 14.12
CA SER A 131 -3.83 -21.38 13.56
C SER A 131 -3.89 -21.39 12.03
N THR A 132 -5.08 -21.48 11.45
CA THR A 132 -5.30 -21.54 9.99
C THR A 132 -4.95 -20.23 9.28
N ALA A 133 -5.12 -19.07 9.94
CA ALA A 133 -4.72 -17.78 9.38
C ALA A 133 -3.19 -17.60 9.38
N ARG A 134 -2.49 -18.15 10.39
CA ARG A 134 -1.01 -18.20 10.40
C ARG A 134 -0.47 -19.17 9.35
N ASP A 135 -1.15 -20.29 9.13
CA ASP A 135 -0.77 -21.28 8.11
C ASP A 135 -0.93 -20.76 6.67
N ASN A 136 -1.74 -19.71 6.46
CA ASN A 136 -2.00 -19.13 5.13
C ASN A 136 -1.15 -17.87 4.81
N ASN A 137 -0.14 -17.53 5.60
CA ASN A 137 0.77 -16.38 5.40
C ASN A 137 0.07 -15.02 5.17
N HIS A 138 -1.09 -14.80 5.81
CA HIS A 138 -1.87 -13.60 5.60
C HIS A 138 -1.75 -12.62 6.77
N LEU A 139 -1.24 -11.42 6.52
CA LEU A 139 -1.17 -10.33 7.49
C LEU A 139 -2.58 -9.81 7.82
N ARG A 140 -3.02 -9.94 9.08
CA ARG A 140 -4.30 -9.40 9.54
C ARG A 140 -4.20 -7.89 9.75
N TYR A 141 -5.33 -7.18 9.71
CA TYR A 141 -5.33 -5.73 9.94
C TYR A 141 -4.85 -5.36 11.35
N GLU A 142 -5.22 -6.15 12.37
CA GLU A 142 -4.76 -5.95 13.75
C GLU A 142 -3.23 -6.03 13.85
N ASP A 143 -2.64 -7.02 13.20
CA ASP A 143 -1.19 -7.21 13.15
C ASP A 143 -0.51 -6.09 12.36
N LEU A 144 -1.10 -5.65 11.23
CA LEU A 144 -0.62 -4.52 10.44
C LEU A 144 -0.59 -3.23 11.26
N PHE A 145 -1.70 -2.89 11.94
CA PHE A 145 -1.77 -1.67 12.76
C PHE A 145 -0.82 -1.71 13.96
N SER A 146 -0.64 -2.88 14.58
CA SER A 146 0.36 -3.08 15.64
C SER A 146 1.79 -2.83 15.13
N CYS A 147 2.14 -3.35 13.93
CA CYS A 147 3.44 -3.09 13.31
C CYS A 147 3.60 -1.59 12.97
N VAL A 148 2.57 -0.98 12.40
CA VAL A 148 2.58 0.45 12.05
C VAL A 148 2.80 1.32 13.28
N ASP A 149 2.11 1.04 14.39
CA ASP A 149 2.29 1.81 15.63
C ASP A 149 3.73 1.79 16.13
N GLN A 150 4.38 0.62 16.10
CA GLN A 150 5.77 0.47 16.55
C GLN A 150 6.78 1.08 15.57
N LEU A 151 6.54 0.97 14.25
CA LEU A 151 7.49 1.38 13.21
C LEU A 151 7.30 2.82 12.74
N LEU A 152 6.13 3.43 12.95
CA LEU A 152 5.87 4.79 12.49
C LEU A 152 6.49 5.81 13.44
N ASN A 153 7.30 6.72 12.91
CA ASN A 153 7.83 7.80 13.75
C ASN A 153 6.70 8.78 14.19
N PRO A 154 6.91 9.59 15.25
CA PRO A 154 5.85 10.44 15.79
C PRO A 154 5.25 11.45 14.80
N THR A 155 6.00 11.87 13.78
CA THR A 155 5.55 12.82 12.75
C THR A 155 5.28 12.15 11.40
N GLY A 156 5.33 10.81 11.37
CA GLY A 156 5.10 10.00 10.18
C GLY A 156 3.63 9.89 9.81
N SER A 157 3.39 9.28 8.65
CA SER A 157 2.04 8.92 8.21
C SER A 157 2.00 7.49 7.69
N PHE A 158 0.86 6.83 7.86
CA PHE A 158 0.55 5.52 7.31
C PHE A 158 -0.56 5.65 6.27
N SER A 159 -0.32 5.17 5.05
CA SER A 159 -1.31 5.18 3.98
C SER A 159 -1.62 3.76 3.51
N MET A 160 -2.90 3.45 3.34
CA MET A 160 -3.34 2.15 2.86
C MET A 160 -4.53 2.26 1.91
N VAL A 161 -4.77 1.20 1.13
CA VAL A 161 -5.99 1.02 0.34
C VAL A 161 -6.73 -0.22 0.82
N CYS A 162 -8.05 -0.15 0.88
CA CYS A 162 -8.89 -1.29 1.29
C CYS A 162 -10.30 -1.20 0.69
N PRO A 163 -11.13 -2.27 0.82
CA PRO A 163 -12.56 -2.19 0.53
C PRO A 163 -13.25 -1.13 1.37
N PHE A 164 -14.16 -0.36 0.76
CA PHE A 164 -14.86 0.75 1.41
C PHE A 164 -15.66 0.29 2.66
N GLU A 165 -16.19 -0.91 2.62
CA GLU A 165 -16.96 -1.51 3.73
C GLU A 165 -16.15 -1.69 5.02
N TYR A 166 -14.83 -1.71 4.95
CA TYR A 166 -13.95 -1.85 6.12
C TYR A 166 -13.61 -0.52 6.81
N ARG A 167 -14.04 0.61 6.24
CA ARG A 167 -13.73 1.95 6.76
C ARG A 167 -13.95 2.07 8.26
N LYS A 168 -15.16 1.74 8.75
CA LYS A 168 -15.49 1.90 10.17
C LYS A 168 -14.54 1.09 11.06
N MET A 169 -14.38 -0.18 10.74
CA MET A 169 -13.50 -1.10 11.47
C MET A 169 -12.06 -0.59 11.54
N LEU A 170 -11.51 -0.12 10.42
CA LEU A 170 -10.13 0.35 10.36
C LEU A 170 -9.93 1.69 11.07
N VAL A 171 -10.95 2.54 11.12
CA VAL A 171 -10.92 3.76 11.94
C VAL A 171 -10.89 3.41 13.42
N ASP A 172 -11.78 2.49 13.86
CA ASP A 172 -11.84 2.03 15.25
C ASP A 172 -10.50 1.38 15.66
N LEU A 173 -9.94 0.51 14.80
CA LEU A 173 -8.64 -0.13 15.01
C LEU A 173 -7.48 0.88 15.05
N GLY A 174 -7.50 1.90 14.19
CA GLY A 174 -6.52 2.98 14.23
C GLY A 174 -6.52 3.70 15.58
N LEU A 175 -7.71 3.97 16.14
CA LEU A 175 -7.82 4.63 17.43
C LEU A 175 -7.29 3.77 18.59
N GLU A 176 -7.40 2.44 18.53
CA GLU A 176 -6.81 1.52 19.51
C GLU A 176 -5.27 1.61 19.55
N HIS A 177 -4.64 2.04 18.44
CA HIS A 177 -3.21 2.25 18.28
C HIS A 177 -2.79 3.73 18.24
N GLU A 178 -3.62 4.64 18.74
CA GLU A 178 -3.38 6.10 18.71
C GLU A 178 -3.08 6.66 17.30
N LEU A 179 -3.59 5.99 16.26
CA LEU A 179 -3.50 6.41 14.88
C LEU A 179 -4.82 7.05 14.45
N HIS A 180 -4.79 8.34 14.14
CA HIS A 180 -5.96 9.11 13.76
C HIS A 180 -6.09 9.18 12.25
N LEU A 181 -7.28 8.86 11.71
CA LEU A 181 -7.58 9.09 10.29
C LEU A 181 -7.59 10.60 10.02
N VAL A 182 -6.72 11.07 9.14
CA VAL A 182 -6.57 12.50 8.80
C VAL A 182 -6.92 12.82 7.35
N HIS A 183 -6.92 11.81 6.46
CA HIS A 183 -7.28 11.99 5.07
C HIS A 183 -7.85 10.69 4.50
N GLU A 184 -8.91 10.78 3.73
CA GLU A 184 -9.50 9.64 3.03
C GLU A 184 -9.95 10.02 1.62
N LEU A 185 -9.79 9.07 0.68
CA LEU A 185 -10.28 9.18 -0.68
C LEU A 185 -11.25 8.02 -0.95
N HIS A 186 -12.50 8.34 -1.17
CA HIS A 186 -13.54 7.39 -1.50
C HIS A 186 -13.56 7.14 -3.01
N VAL A 187 -13.42 5.88 -3.44
CA VAL A 187 -13.27 5.53 -4.86
C VAL A 187 -14.46 4.70 -5.34
N LYS A 188 -15.03 5.11 -6.48
CA LYS A 188 -16.07 4.39 -7.20
C LYS A 188 -15.74 4.25 -8.69
N GLY A 189 -16.24 3.20 -9.31
CA GLY A 189 -15.96 2.92 -10.73
C GLY A 189 -16.54 3.99 -11.66
N THR A 190 -17.83 4.28 -11.52
CA THR A 190 -18.58 5.28 -12.31
C THR A 190 -19.39 6.18 -11.40
N SER A 191 -19.93 7.28 -11.92
CA SER A 191 -20.77 8.23 -11.17
C SER A 191 -21.98 7.57 -10.48
N THR A 192 -22.52 6.50 -11.06
CA THR A 192 -23.71 5.79 -10.57
C THR A 192 -23.38 4.58 -9.68
N SER A 193 -22.12 4.16 -9.60
CA SER A 193 -21.71 3.01 -8.78
C SER A 193 -21.52 3.40 -7.31
N SER A 194 -21.70 2.41 -6.41
CA SER A 194 -21.33 2.57 -5.00
C SER A 194 -19.81 2.65 -4.84
N PHE A 195 -19.35 3.24 -3.73
CA PHE A 195 -17.94 3.20 -3.35
C PHE A 195 -17.49 1.76 -3.16
N LYS A 196 -16.34 1.41 -3.75
CA LYS A 196 -15.77 0.06 -3.71
C LYS A 196 -14.45 0.01 -2.97
N ARG A 197 -13.69 1.11 -3.03
CA ARG A 197 -12.38 1.24 -2.37
C ARG A 197 -12.32 2.53 -1.60
N ILE A 198 -11.46 2.54 -0.61
CA ILE A 198 -11.07 3.72 0.14
C ILE A 198 -9.55 3.71 0.32
N LEU A 199 -8.93 4.86 0.10
CA LEU A 199 -7.57 5.11 0.52
C LEU A 199 -7.64 5.89 1.82
N MET A 200 -6.82 5.51 2.79
CA MET A 200 -6.85 6.07 4.14
C MET A 200 -5.44 6.48 4.55
N ARG A 201 -5.29 7.69 5.12
CA ARG A 201 -4.04 8.14 5.73
C ARG A 201 -4.25 8.38 7.21
N PHE A 202 -3.44 7.71 8.01
CA PHE A 202 -3.40 7.81 9.46
C PHE A 202 -2.14 8.51 9.92
N GLU A 203 -2.22 9.21 11.05
CA GLU A 203 -1.11 9.89 11.72
C GLU A 203 -1.26 9.76 13.24
N LYS A 204 -0.14 9.83 13.98
CA LYS A 204 -0.18 9.87 15.46
C LYS A 204 -0.74 11.20 16.00
N THR A 205 -0.65 12.26 15.23
CA THR A 205 -1.22 13.57 15.59
C THR A 205 -2.61 13.73 14.98
N LYS A 206 -3.60 14.03 15.82
CA LYS A 206 -4.97 14.30 15.37
C LYS A 206 -5.03 15.63 14.60
N SER A 207 -5.72 15.62 13.46
CA SER A 207 -6.05 16.81 12.67
C SER A 207 -7.48 16.74 12.14
N THR A 208 -7.95 17.79 11.50
CA THR A 208 -9.24 17.78 10.80
C THR A 208 -9.18 16.77 9.66
N LEU A 209 -10.18 15.89 9.59
CA LEU A 209 -10.30 14.92 8.52
C LEU A 209 -10.59 15.60 7.18
N LEU A 210 -9.76 15.32 6.19
CA LEU A 210 -10.03 15.66 4.78
C LEU A 210 -10.66 14.45 4.10
N THR A 211 -11.83 14.63 3.49
CA THR A 211 -12.52 13.58 2.72
C THR A 211 -12.65 14.04 1.28
N GLU A 212 -12.23 13.19 0.35
CA GLU A 212 -12.30 13.41 -1.09
C GLU A 212 -13.00 12.23 -1.77
N GLU A 213 -13.47 12.44 -3.00
CA GLU A 213 -14.05 11.39 -3.84
C GLU A 213 -13.33 11.30 -5.18
N LEU A 214 -13.20 10.07 -5.70
CA LEU A 214 -12.67 9.80 -7.03
C LEU A 214 -13.60 8.86 -7.80
N ILE A 215 -14.01 9.31 -8.98
CA ILE A 215 -14.67 8.48 -9.99
C ILE A 215 -13.60 8.03 -10.97
N LEU A 216 -13.49 6.72 -11.21
CA LEU A 216 -12.44 6.19 -12.08
C LEU A 216 -12.73 6.40 -13.55
N GLU A 217 -13.98 6.17 -13.97
CA GLU A 217 -14.36 6.17 -15.39
C GLU A 217 -15.65 6.96 -15.62
N GLU A 218 -15.67 7.76 -16.69
CA GLU A 218 -16.89 8.36 -17.23
C GLU A 218 -17.72 7.31 -18.01
N SER A 219 -17.01 6.49 -18.77
CA SER A 219 -17.53 5.33 -19.51
C SER A 219 -16.47 4.25 -19.59
N ARG A 220 -16.83 3.07 -20.09
CA ARG A 220 -15.92 1.92 -20.19
C ARG A 220 -14.60 2.30 -20.89
N ASN A 221 -13.49 2.11 -20.21
CA ASN A 221 -12.11 2.43 -20.66
C ASN A 221 -11.85 3.94 -20.89
N GLN A 222 -12.71 4.82 -20.40
CA GLN A 222 -12.52 6.28 -20.47
C GLN A 222 -12.40 6.83 -19.05
N ARG A 223 -11.15 7.13 -18.63
CA ARG A 223 -10.87 7.68 -17.31
C ARG A 223 -11.45 9.08 -17.19
N THR A 224 -11.89 9.45 -15.97
CA THR A 224 -12.23 10.84 -15.65
C THR A 224 -10.98 11.74 -15.67
N PRO A 225 -11.12 13.04 -15.87
CA PRO A 225 -10.00 14.00 -15.81
C PRO A 225 -9.24 13.92 -14.49
N GLU A 226 -9.94 13.77 -13.37
CA GLU A 226 -9.35 13.67 -12.03
C GLU A 226 -8.51 12.38 -11.87
N HIS A 227 -9.04 11.25 -12.38
CA HIS A 227 -8.28 9.99 -12.38
C HIS A 227 -7.05 10.09 -13.30
N GLN A 228 -7.19 10.69 -14.50
CA GLN A 228 -6.07 10.93 -15.40
C GLN A 228 -4.99 11.77 -14.73
N GLN A 229 -5.38 12.89 -14.12
CA GLN A 229 -4.46 13.78 -13.41
C GLN A 229 -3.72 13.08 -12.29
N LEU A 230 -4.42 12.25 -11.49
CA LEU A 230 -3.81 11.51 -10.38
C LEU A 230 -2.71 10.54 -10.85
N VAL A 231 -2.91 9.86 -11.98
CA VAL A 231 -2.02 8.81 -12.47
C VAL A 231 -1.15 9.23 -13.67
N GLN A 232 -1.23 10.49 -14.11
CA GLN A 232 -0.60 10.99 -15.33
C GLN A 232 0.92 10.77 -15.41
N ASP A 233 1.60 10.78 -14.26
CA ASP A 233 3.06 10.63 -14.21
C ASP A 233 3.51 9.18 -14.37
N PHE A 234 2.58 8.23 -14.33
CA PHE A 234 2.88 6.80 -14.32
C PHE A 234 2.47 6.08 -15.60
N TYR A 235 1.21 6.20 -16.02
CA TYR A 235 0.73 5.49 -17.21
C TYR A 235 1.24 6.11 -18.52
N LEU A 236 1.50 5.21 -19.50
CA LEU A 236 1.85 5.58 -20.87
C LEU A 236 0.71 6.30 -21.58
#